data_3b99be917f95f831a5b78b25c93f27a3
#
_entry.id   3b99be917f95f831a5b78b25c93f27a3
#
_cell.length_a   1.000
_cell.length_b   1.000
_cell.length_c   1.000
_cell.angle_alpha   90.00
_cell.angle_beta   90.00
_cell.angle_gamma   90.00
#
_symmetry.space_group_name_H-M   'P 1'
#
loop_
_entity.id
_entity.type
_entity.pdbx_description
1 polymer ?
#
loop_
_entity_poly.entity_id
_entity_poly.type
_entity_poly.pdbx_seq_one_letter_code
_entity_poly.pdbx_strand_id
1 'polypeptide(L)'
;MAGIGKVVRMTGSMRWLRLEVGTPTEAVAPSTRMVEVGLRFGVPLVPTGRRIAAGVELGFAPGKLFLITGPSGAGKTLLLNRIGQRFPAARWVQRLPFPLDVAVVDAVAPARPMAEAMGLLTAAGLGEPMLWMRRFAQLSEGEQFRARLARAISLQPREGGCPPLLCDEFGSLLHRRLARAVAFNLRKQVSREQLCMVVATSDPDLTDALRPDCIVRLHSDGTAMTERPIDNANPPADAASLFGDLRIEQGTLADYACFS
;
A
#
# COMPACT_ATOMS: atom_id res chain seq x y z
N MET A 1 -24.31 -1.05 -15.93
CA MET A 1 -23.82 0.06 -15.07
C MET A 1 -23.52 -0.51 -13.68
N ALA A 2 -22.27 -0.72 -13.36
CA ALA A 2 -21.87 -1.24 -12.05
C ALA A 2 -22.15 -0.17 -10.98
N GLY A 3 -22.85 -0.57 -9.91
CA GLY A 3 -23.38 0.28 -8.86
C GLY A 3 -22.41 1.34 -8.33
N ILE A 4 -22.89 2.56 -8.31
CA ILE A 4 -22.16 3.74 -7.87
C ILE A 4 -22.17 3.73 -6.34
N GLY A 5 -21.06 3.34 -5.70
CA GLY A 5 -20.89 3.48 -4.24
C GLY A 5 -21.17 4.94 -3.83
N LYS A 6 -22.11 5.15 -2.93
CA LYS A 6 -22.45 6.50 -2.43
C LYS A 6 -21.41 6.94 -1.39
N VAL A 7 -20.93 8.18 -1.48
CA VAL A 7 -20.28 8.86 -0.36
C VAL A 7 -21.36 9.06 0.70
N VAL A 8 -21.20 8.46 1.86
CA VAL A 8 -22.29 8.35 2.83
C VAL A 8 -22.32 9.51 3.80
N ARG A 9 -21.17 10.08 4.19
CA ARG A 9 -21.10 11.15 5.21
C ARG A 9 -19.73 11.81 5.30
N MET A 10 -19.71 13.11 5.60
CA MET A 10 -18.54 13.81 6.15
C MET A 10 -18.82 14.07 7.65
N THR A 11 -17.92 13.61 8.51
CA THR A 11 -17.98 13.88 9.95
C THR A 11 -16.61 14.43 10.35
N GLY A 12 -16.50 15.75 10.49
CA GLY A 12 -15.22 16.41 10.71
C GLY A 12 -14.24 16.17 9.55
N SER A 13 -13.02 15.78 9.84
CA SER A 13 -11.97 15.45 8.85
C SER A 13 -12.10 14.05 8.23
N MET A 14 -13.09 13.26 8.64
CA MET A 14 -13.28 11.87 8.19
C MET A 14 -14.26 11.80 7.02
N ARG A 15 -13.81 11.18 5.92
CA ARG A 15 -14.64 10.91 4.74
C ARG A 15 -15.07 9.45 4.70
N TRP A 16 -16.34 9.19 4.91
CA TRP A 16 -16.92 7.85 4.85
C TRP A 16 -17.24 7.46 3.41
N LEU A 17 -16.95 6.22 3.07
CA LEU A 17 -17.23 5.64 1.77
C LEU A 17 -17.84 4.25 1.95
N ARG A 18 -19.06 4.06 1.42
CA ARG A 18 -19.69 2.75 1.29
C ARG A 18 -19.41 2.19 -0.10
N LEU A 19 -18.85 1.00 -0.16
CA LEU A 19 -18.40 0.35 -1.38
C LEU A 19 -19.21 -0.90 -1.66
N GLU A 20 -19.62 -1.01 -2.90
CA GLU A 20 -20.14 -2.24 -3.49
C GLU A 20 -19.30 -2.55 -4.71
N VAL A 21 -18.76 -3.76 -4.76
CA VAL A 21 -17.87 -4.19 -5.84
C VAL A 21 -18.35 -5.51 -6.42
N GLY A 22 -18.44 -5.57 -7.72
CA GLY A 22 -18.74 -6.78 -8.48
C GLY A 22 -17.88 -6.84 -9.73
N THR A 23 -17.73 -8.02 -10.30
CA THR A 23 -17.12 -8.17 -11.62
C THR A 23 -18.06 -7.59 -12.68
N PRO A 24 -17.53 -6.90 -13.70
CA PRO A 24 -18.35 -6.48 -14.84
C PRO A 24 -18.90 -7.72 -15.56
N THR A 25 -20.14 -7.59 -16.02
CA THR A 25 -20.84 -8.60 -16.85
C THR A 25 -20.71 -8.30 -18.34
N GLU A 26 -19.68 -7.58 -18.77
CA GLU A 26 -19.49 -7.35 -20.19
C GLU A 26 -19.18 -8.69 -20.87
N ALA A 27 -20.16 -9.19 -21.61
CA ALA A 27 -20.00 -10.39 -22.41
C ALA A 27 -19.22 -10.04 -23.68
N VAL A 28 -18.13 -10.74 -23.90
CA VAL A 28 -17.45 -10.76 -25.20
C VAL A 28 -18.32 -11.60 -26.16
N ALA A 29 -18.47 -11.17 -27.39
CA ALA A 29 -19.16 -11.98 -28.41
C ALA A 29 -18.52 -13.38 -28.48
N PRO A 30 -19.30 -14.47 -28.33
CA PRO A 30 -18.75 -15.81 -28.24
C PRO A 30 -18.02 -16.21 -29.53
N SER A 31 -16.74 -16.52 -29.42
CA SER A 31 -16.00 -17.12 -30.54
C SER A 31 -16.20 -18.63 -30.55
N THR A 32 -15.89 -19.29 -31.69
CA THR A 32 -15.96 -20.74 -31.84
C THR A 32 -15.14 -21.46 -30.72
N ARG A 33 -13.98 -20.92 -30.35
CA ARG A 33 -13.15 -21.47 -29.26
C ARG A 33 -13.83 -21.32 -27.91
N MET A 34 -14.50 -20.22 -27.63
CA MET A 34 -15.25 -20.03 -26.39
C MET A 34 -16.40 -21.04 -26.28
N VAL A 35 -17.13 -21.28 -27.37
CA VAL A 35 -18.21 -22.30 -27.45
C VAL A 35 -17.62 -23.69 -27.14
N GLU A 36 -16.49 -24.04 -27.75
CA GLU A 36 -15.84 -25.33 -27.51
C GLU A 36 -15.38 -25.48 -26.04
N VAL A 37 -14.80 -24.47 -25.42
CA VAL A 37 -14.46 -24.46 -24.00
C VAL A 37 -15.72 -24.62 -23.15
N GLY A 38 -16.78 -23.88 -23.44
CA GLY A 38 -18.06 -23.97 -22.74
C GLY A 38 -18.63 -25.38 -22.77
N LEU A 39 -18.62 -26.03 -23.93
CA LEU A 39 -19.11 -27.40 -24.13
C LEU A 39 -18.24 -28.45 -23.41
N ARG A 40 -16.90 -28.31 -23.48
CA ARG A 40 -15.95 -29.27 -22.87
C ARG A 40 -15.93 -29.21 -21.36
N PHE A 41 -16.07 -28.02 -20.79
CA PHE A 41 -15.88 -27.79 -19.35
C PHE A 41 -17.19 -27.43 -18.61
N GLY A 42 -18.31 -27.37 -19.31
CA GLY A 42 -19.61 -27.04 -18.73
C GLY A 42 -19.67 -25.62 -18.17
N VAL A 43 -18.86 -24.69 -18.71
CA VAL A 43 -18.84 -23.29 -18.26
C VAL A 43 -19.78 -22.43 -19.11
N PRO A 44 -20.53 -21.49 -18.49
CA PRO A 44 -21.42 -20.61 -19.20
C PRO A 44 -20.63 -19.65 -20.12
N LEU A 45 -21.12 -19.44 -21.35
CA LEU A 45 -20.49 -18.55 -22.32
C LEU A 45 -20.59 -17.07 -21.94
N VAL A 46 -21.58 -16.72 -21.13
CA VAL A 46 -21.74 -15.37 -20.59
C VAL A 46 -21.26 -15.41 -19.12
N PRO A 47 -20.23 -14.64 -18.77
CA PRO A 47 -19.78 -14.56 -17.38
C PRO A 47 -20.94 -14.06 -16.50
N THR A 48 -21.32 -14.83 -15.51
CA THR A 48 -22.23 -14.35 -14.46
C THR A 48 -21.47 -13.33 -13.59
N GLY A 49 -21.98 -12.11 -13.53
CA GLY A 49 -21.40 -11.09 -12.64
C GLY A 49 -21.34 -11.60 -11.22
N ARG A 50 -20.14 -11.62 -10.64
CA ARG A 50 -19.93 -12.05 -9.27
C ARG A 50 -19.84 -10.83 -8.35
N ARG A 51 -20.65 -10.80 -7.29
CA ARG A 51 -20.46 -9.82 -6.22
C ARG A 51 -19.18 -10.19 -5.47
N ILE A 52 -18.28 -9.19 -5.26
CA ILE A 52 -16.99 -9.36 -4.61
C ILE A 52 -17.01 -8.78 -3.20
N ALA A 53 -17.70 -7.65 -3.03
CA ALA A 53 -17.88 -7.02 -1.73
C ALA A 53 -19.17 -6.20 -1.73
N ALA A 54 -19.95 -6.33 -0.67
CA ALA A 54 -21.15 -5.53 -0.47
C ALA A 54 -21.12 -4.87 0.92
N GLY A 55 -21.49 -3.60 0.96
CA GLY A 55 -21.64 -2.88 2.22
C GLY A 55 -20.36 -2.60 2.99
N VAL A 56 -19.19 -2.62 2.34
CA VAL A 56 -17.93 -2.24 2.99
C VAL A 56 -17.95 -0.74 3.27
N GLU A 57 -17.84 -0.35 4.52
CA GLU A 57 -17.81 1.05 4.96
C GLU A 57 -16.44 1.38 5.53
N LEU A 58 -15.77 2.37 4.91
CA LEU A 58 -14.44 2.85 5.31
C LEU A 58 -14.47 4.34 5.59
N GLY A 59 -13.91 4.74 6.73
CA GLY A 59 -13.79 6.14 7.14
C GLY A 59 -12.35 6.63 6.92
N PHE A 60 -12.11 7.31 5.80
CA PHE A 60 -10.80 7.84 5.42
C PHE A 60 -10.46 9.10 6.19
N ALA A 61 -9.33 9.09 6.88
CA ALA A 61 -8.81 10.23 7.62
C ALA A 61 -7.27 10.20 7.64
N PRO A 62 -6.61 11.33 7.93
CA PRO A 62 -5.17 11.36 8.17
C PRO A 62 -4.75 10.39 9.29
N GLY A 63 -3.58 9.80 9.17
CA GLY A 63 -3.04 8.83 10.12
C GLY A 63 -3.68 7.43 10.08
N LYS A 64 -4.61 7.15 9.15
CA LYS A 64 -5.33 5.88 9.06
C LYS A 64 -4.74 4.93 8.03
N LEU A 65 -4.59 3.66 8.44
CA LEU A 65 -4.16 2.56 7.61
C LEU A 65 -5.27 1.51 7.49
N PHE A 66 -5.66 1.21 6.25
CA PHE A 66 -6.66 0.20 5.91
C PHE A 66 -5.97 -1.00 5.29
N LEU A 67 -6.32 -2.19 5.74
CA LEU A 67 -5.83 -3.45 5.19
C LEU A 67 -6.95 -4.17 4.46
N ILE A 68 -6.73 -4.49 3.18
CA ILE A 68 -7.57 -5.40 2.40
C ILE A 68 -6.84 -6.73 2.31
N THR A 69 -7.42 -7.80 2.83
CA THR A 69 -6.81 -9.12 2.83
C THR A 69 -7.79 -10.18 2.34
N GLY A 70 -7.26 -11.33 1.94
CA GLY A 70 -8.02 -12.46 1.42
C GLY A 70 -7.22 -13.26 0.39
N PRO A 71 -7.70 -14.41 -0.03
CA PRO A 71 -7.01 -15.28 -0.97
C PRO A 71 -6.79 -14.59 -2.34
N SER A 72 -5.91 -15.17 -3.16
CA SER A 72 -5.76 -14.73 -4.55
C SER A 72 -7.08 -14.87 -5.29
N GLY A 73 -7.42 -13.91 -6.16
CA GLY A 73 -8.69 -13.90 -6.89
C GLY A 73 -9.91 -13.45 -6.08
N ALA A 74 -9.81 -13.16 -4.79
CA ALA A 74 -10.93 -12.67 -3.97
C ALA A 74 -11.41 -11.25 -4.33
N GLY A 75 -10.67 -10.52 -5.20
CA GLY A 75 -11.07 -9.20 -5.67
C GLY A 75 -10.44 -8.03 -4.93
N LYS A 76 -9.32 -8.23 -4.24
CA LYS A 76 -8.57 -7.18 -3.54
C LYS A 76 -8.24 -5.99 -4.45
N THR A 77 -7.65 -6.27 -5.60
CA THR A 77 -7.32 -5.26 -6.63
C THR A 77 -8.56 -4.52 -7.14
N LEU A 78 -9.69 -5.23 -7.32
CA LEU A 78 -10.94 -4.60 -7.76
C LEU A 78 -11.49 -3.64 -6.70
N LEU A 79 -11.46 -4.03 -5.43
CA LEU A 79 -11.87 -3.15 -4.33
C LEU A 79 -10.95 -1.93 -4.25
N LEU A 80 -9.63 -2.14 -4.37
CA LEU A 80 -8.64 -1.06 -4.33
C LEU A 80 -8.82 -0.09 -5.52
N ASN A 81 -9.07 -0.61 -6.73
CA ASN A 81 -9.40 0.20 -7.91
C ASN A 81 -10.67 1.02 -7.68
N ARG A 82 -11.69 0.45 -7.03
CA ARG A 82 -12.93 1.15 -6.74
C ARG A 82 -12.70 2.31 -5.74
N ILE A 83 -11.84 2.10 -4.75
CA ILE A 83 -11.40 3.17 -3.84
C ILE A 83 -10.69 4.28 -4.65
N GLY A 84 -9.72 3.91 -5.51
CA GLY A 84 -9.00 4.86 -6.35
C GLY A 84 -9.91 5.72 -7.23
N GLN A 85 -10.96 5.14 -7.81
CA GLN A 85 -11.97 5.87 -8.60
C GLN A 85 -12.73 6.92 -7.78
N ARG A 86 -12.83 6.76 -6.46
CA ARG A 86 -13.52 7.71 -5.56
C ARG A 86 -12.63 8.83 -5.05
N PHE A 87 -11.34 8.67 -5.19
CA PHE A 87 -10.34 9.65 -4.80
C PHE A 87 -9.44 9.97 -6.02
N PRO A 88 -9.84 10.92 -6.89
CA PRO A 88 -9.05 11.26 -8.08
C PRO A 88 -7.61 11.65 -7.80
N ALA A 89 -7.33 12.17 -6.60
CA ALA A 89 -5.99 12.51 -6.14
C ALA A 89 -5.24 11.35 -5.48
N ALA A 90 -5.84 10.14 -5.39
CA ALA A 90 -5.18 8.96 -4.86
C ALA A 90 -3.95 8.60 -5.68
N ARG A 91 -2.90 8.18 -5.02
CA ARG A 91 -1.66 7.74 -5.67
C ARG A 91 -1.43 6.25 -5.47
N TRP A 92 -1.10 5.59 -6.56
CA TRP A 92 -0.74 4.18 -6.56
C TRP A 92 0.77 4.01 -6.40
N VAL A 93 1.19 3.29 -5.37
CA VAL A 93 2.63 3.06 -5.11
C VAL A 93 3.29 2.42 -6.33
N GLN A 94 2.71 1.34 -6.86
CA GLN A 94 3.29 0.59 -7.98
C GLN A 94 3.29 1.36 -9.31
N ARG A 95 2.37 2.30 -9.50
CA ARG A 95 2.21 3.08 -10.73
C ARG A 95 2.90 4.43 -10.68
N LEU A 96 3.52 4.75 -9.54
CA LEU A 96 4.18 6.03 -9.38
C LEU A 96 5.39 6.12 -10.32
N PRO A 97 5.46 7.13 -11.19
CA PRO A 97 6.61 7.32 -12.05
C PRO A 97 7.85 7.63 -11.22
N PHE A 98 8.98 7.07 -11.63
CA PHE A 98 10.27 7.30 -11.01
C PHE A 98 11.23 7.87 -12.05
N PRO A 99 11.94 8.97 -11.78
CA PRO A 99 12.92 9.52 -12.70
C PRO A 99 14.01 8.49 -13.01
N LEU A 100 14.39 8.35 -14.28
CA LEU A 100 15.29 7.29 -14.74
C LEU A 100 16.75 7.72 -14.78
N ASP A 101 17.01 9.05 -14.91
CA ASP A 101 18.35 9.57 -15.21
C ASP A 101 19.07 10.16 -13.98
N VAL A 102 18.48 10.02 -12.80
CA VAL A 102 19.05 10.53 -11.54
C VAL A 102 19.22 9.41 -10.54
N ALA A 103 20.05 9.65 -9.52
CA ALA A 103 20.21 8.69 -8.42
C ALA A 103 18.90 8.54 -7.63
N VAL A 104 18.69 7.36 -7.05
CA VAL A 104 17.49 7.06 -6.25
C VAL A 104 17.30 8.06 -5.12
N VAL A 105 18.38 8.46 -4.45
CA VAL A 105 18.32 9.40 -3.32
C VAL A 105 17.84 10.80 -3.75
N ASP A 106 18.21 11.26 -4.94
CA ASP A 106 17.76 12.55 -5.47
C ASP A 106 16.30 12.49 -5.93
N ALA A 107 15.91 11.34 -6.48
CA ALA A 107 14.57 11.12 -7.00
C ALA A 107 13.52 10.89 -5.91
N VAL A 108 13.88 10.27 -4.79
CA VAL A 108 12.90 9.81 -3.79
C VAL A 108 12.15 10.93 -3.12
N ALA A 109 12.83 12.01 -2.77
CA ALA A 109 12.26 13.11 -2.00
C ALA A 109 12.85 14.48 -2.43
N PRO A 110 12.64 14.92 -3.69
CA PRO A 110 13.34 16.08 -4.26
C PRO A 110 13.04 17.39 -3.53
N ALA A 111 11.91 17.49 -2.84
CA ALA A 111 11.51 18.68 -2.09
C ALA A 111 11.78 18.60 -0.58
N ARG A 112 12.48 17.54 -0.12
CA ARG A 112 12.79 17.33 1.30
C ARG A 112 14.30 17.38 1.54
N PRO A 113 14.75 17.72 2.77
CA PRO A 113 16.15 17.63 3.15
C PRO A 113 16.71 16.21 2.97
N MET A 114 18.02 16.09 2.72
CA MET A 114 18.72 14.82 2.49
C MET A 114 18.47 13.81 3.64
N ALA A 115 18.51 14.27 4.88
CA ALA A 115 18.26 13.41 6.04
C ALA A 115 16.86 12.74 6.01
N GLU A 116 15.84 13.48 5.56
CA GLU A 116 14.50 12.91 5.38
C GLU A 116 14.45 11.92 4.22
N ALA A 117 15.12 12.21 3.09
CA ALA A 117 15.22 11.30 1.96
C ALA A 117 15.85 9.97 2.36
N MET A 118 17.00 10.02 3.06
CA MET A 118 17.68 8.86 3.60
C MET A 118 16.81 8.09 4.61
N GLY A 119 16.15 8.81 5.51
CA GLY A 119 15.22 8.23 6.48
C GLY A 119 14.05 7.48 5.83
N LEU A 120 13.47 8.01 4.76
CA LEU A 120 12.39 7.36 4.01
C LEU A 120 12.88 6.10 3.29
N LEU A 121 14.06 6.13 2.66
CA LEU A 121 14.68 4.97 2.02
C LEU A 121 14.94 3.86 3.05
N THR A 122 15.56 4.22 4.17
CA THR A 122 15.84 3.28 5.27
C THR A 122 14.55 2.68 5.85
N ALA A 123 13.53 3.51 6.09
CA ALA A 123 12.23 3.06 6.59
C ALA A 123 11.52 2.12 5.61
N ALA A 124 11.70 2.31 4.32
CA ALA A 124 11.22 1.41 3.27
C ALA A 124 12.08 0.13 3.15
N GLY A 125 13.13 -0.04 3.96
CA GLY A 125 14.01 -1.21 3.94
C GLY A 125 15.16 -1.13 2.93
N LEU A 126 15.41 0.04 2.33
CA LEU A 126 16.61 0.31 1.52
C LEU A 126 17.68 0.94 2.41
N GLY A 127 18.28 0.16 3.31
CA GLY A 127 19.28 0.65 4.27
C GLY A 127 20.70 0.75 3.70
N GLU A 128 20.95 0.32 2.48
CA GLU A 128 22.27 0.28 1.87
C GLU A 128 22.57 1.54 1.05
N PRO A 129 23.51 2.41 1.47
CA PRO A 129 23.82 3.65 0.76
C PRO A 129 24.23 3.45 -0.71
N MET A 130 24.88 2.32 -1.04
CA MET A 130 25.25 2.00 -2.41
C MET A 130 24.05 1.88 -3.35
N LEU A 131 22.88 1.46 -2.85
CA LEU A 131 21.64 1.42 -3.63
C LEU A 131 21.08 2.80 -3.90
N TRP A 132 21.32 3.75 -3.01
CA TRP A 132 20.81 5.12 -3.14
C TRP A 132 21.48 5.89 -4.28
N MET A 133 22.75 5.56 -4.57
CA MET A 133 23.52 6.16 -5.65
C MET A 133 23.25 5.55 -7.03
N ARG A 134 22.50 4.43 -7.08
CA ARG A 134 22.11 3.78 -8.33
C ARG A 134 20.94 4.50 -9.00
N ARG A 135 20.83 4.31 -10.31
CA ARG A 135 19.62 4.66 -11.05
C ARG A 135 18.51 3.67 -10.72
N PHE A 136 17.26 4.11 -10.77
CA PHE A 136 16.11 3.27 -10.46
C PHE A 136 16.05 1.98 -11.28
N ALA A 137 16.39 2.03 -12.57
CA ALA A 137 16.41 0.86 -13.44
C ALA A 137 17.47 -0.20 -13.07
N GLN A 138 18.46 0.14 -12.24
CA GLN A 138 19.51 -0.78 -11.77
C GLN A 138 19.12 -1.52 -10.50
N LEU A 139 17.96 -1.20 -9.92
CA LEU A 139 17.42 -1.85 -8.74
C LEU A 139 16.66 -3.13 -9.14
N SER A 140 16.69 -4.14 -8.29
CA SER A 140 15.80 -5.29 -8.37
C SER A 140 14.33 -4.87 -8.19
N GLU A 141 13.37 -5.70 -8.61
CA GLU A 141 11.94 -5.39 -8.49
C GLU A 141 11.51 -5.09 -7.05
N GLY A 142 12.02 -5.85 -6.08
CA GLY A 142 11.76 -5.61 -4.66
C GLY A 142 12.37 -4.30 -4.15
N GLU A 143 13.56 -3.90 -4.64
CA GLU A 143 14.18 -2.60 -4.34
C GLU A 143 13.43 -1.46 -5.02
N GLN A 144 13.00 -1.63 -6.26
CA GLN A 144 12.17 -0.67 -6.98
C GLN A 144 10.84 -0.42 -6.28
N PHE A 145 10.18 -1.48 -5.80
CA PHE A 145 8.96 -1.35 -5.01
C PHE A 145 9.20 -0.50 -3.77
N ARG A 146 10.26 -0.78 -3.01
CA ARG A 146 10.62 -0.04 -1.79
C ARG A 146 10.97 1.42 -2.09
N ALA A 147 11.69 1.69 -3.18
CA ALA A 147 11.99 3.06 -3.62
C ALA A 147 10.71 3.82 -4.00
N ARG A 148 9.77 3.17 -4.73
CA ARG A 148 8.47 3.77 -5.04
C ARG A 148 7.64 4.04 -3.78
N LEU A 149 7.67 3.13 -2.80
CA LEU A 149 6.98 3.32 -1.52
C LEU A 149 7.51 4.55 -0.78
N ALA A 150 8.84 4.67 -0.64
CA ALA A 150 9.49 5.82 -0.04
C ALA A 150 9.12 7.13 -0.78
N ARG A 151 9.16 7.12 -2.12
CA ARG A 151 8.78 8.26 -2.94
C ARG A 151 7.29 8.60 -2.81
N ALA A 152 6.41 7.61 -2.79
CA ALA A 152 4.97 7.83 -2.61
C ALA A 152 4.68 8.57 -1.30
N ILE A 153 5.35 8.18 -0.22
CA ILE A 153 5.25 8.85 1.08
C ILE A 153 5.79 10.29 1.01
N SER A 154 6.95 10.48 0.38
CA SER A 154 7.59 11.80 0.29
C SER A 154 6.74 12.85 -0.45
N LEU A 155 6.00 12.41 -1.45
CA LEU A 155 5.18 13.26 -2.32
C LEU A 155 3.78 13.55 -1.77
N GLN A 156 3.42 13.01 -0.60
CA GLN A 156 2.13 13.34 0.02
C GLN A 156 2.12 14.80 0.50
N PRO A 157 1.01 15.53 0.26
CA PRO A 157 0.87 16.87 0.80
C PRO A 157 0.85 16.80 2.33
N ARG A 158 1.57 17.70 2.97
CA ARG A 158 1.57 17.84 4.44
C ARG A 158 0.37 18.66 4.94
N GLU A 159 -0.23 19.44 4.05
CA GLU A 159 -1.37 20.31 4.33
C GLU A 159 -2.44 20.17 3.24
N GLY A 160 -3.69 20.52 3.56
CA GLY A 160 -4.74 20.65 2.55
C GLY A 160 -5.49 19.37 2.18
N GLY A 161 -5.37 18.30 2.96
CA GLY A 161 -6.06 17.04 2.72
C GLY A 161 -5.09 15.87 2.56
N CYS A 162 -5.59 14.67 2.81
CA CYS A 162 -4.79 13.45 2.74
C CYS A 162 -5.39 12.50 1.70
N PRO A 163 -5.05 12.65 0.40
CA PRO A 163 -5.47 11.68 -0.59
C PRO A 163 -4.85 10.31 -0.26
N PRO A 164 -5.63 9.22 -0.35
CA PRO A 164 -5.11 7.93 0.05
C PRO A 164 -3.98 7.45 -0.86
N LEU A 165 -2.95 6.88 -0.25
CA LEU A 165 -1.97 6.04 -0.91
C LEU A 165 -2.55 4.63 -1.07
N LEU A 166 -2.50 4.11 -2.28
CA LEU A 166 -2.99 2.78 -2.62
C LEU A 166 -1.81 1.87 -2.93
N CYS A 167 -1.72 0.76 -2.22
CA CYS A 167 -0.66 -0.23 -2.42
C CYS A 167 -1.28 -1.61 -2.60
N ASP A 168 -1.17 -2.16 -3.80
CA ASP A 168 -1.60 -3.52 -4.12
C ASP A 168 -0.47 -4.52 -3.89
N GLU A 169 -0.81 -5.78 -3.64
CA GLU A 169 0.14 -6.89 -3.45
C GLU A 169 1.34 -6.56 -2.55
N PHE A 170 1.08 -5.83 -1.44
CA PHE A 170 2.12 -5.44 -0.50
C PHE A 170 2.84 -6.67 0.06
N GLY A 171 4.17 -6.67 -0.02
CA GLY A 171 5.02 -7.74 0.47
C GLY A 171 5.28 -8.87 -0.52
N SER A 172 4.55 -8.96 -1.65
CA SER A 172 4.69 -10.07 -2.62
C SER A 172 6.09 -10.20 -3.23
N LEU A 173 6.81 -9.10 -3.38
CA LEU A 173 8.16 -9.03 -3.92
C LEU A 173 9.26 -9.07 -2.83
N LEU A 174 8.87 -9.24 -1.57
CA LEU A 174 9.79 -9.14 -0.43
C LEU A 174 9.91 -10.47 0.31
N HIS A 175 11.11 -10.78 0.76
CA HIS A 175 11.27 -11.88 1.71
C HIS A 175 10.50 -11.59 3.00
N ARG A 176 9.87 -12.62 3.61
CA ARG A 176 8.95 -12.50 4.75
C ARG A 176 9.45 -11.61 5.89
N ARG A 177 10.72 -11.76 6.31
CA ARG A 177 11.30 -10.92 7.38
C ARG A 177 11.37 -9.45 6.98
N LEU A 178 11.78 -9.18 5.74
CA LEU A 178 11.86 -7.82 5.22
C LEU A 178 10.46 -7.22 5.05
N ALA A 179 9.50 -7.98 4.53
CA ALA A 179 8.11 -7.54 4.40
C ALA A 179 7.51 -7.10 5.75
N ARG A 180 7.75 -7.86 6.83
CA ARG A 180 7.33 -7.51 8.19
C ARG A 180 8.02 -6.25 8.71
N ALA A 181 9.33 -6.10 8.50
CA ALA A 181 10.07 -4.90 8.90
C ALA A 181 9.57 -3.65 8.17
N VAL A 182 9.36 -3.75 6.85
CA VAL A 182 8.81 -2.66 6.03
C VAL A 182 7.37 -2.33 6.47
N ALA A 183 6.54 -3.34 6.76
CA ALA A 183 5.17 -3.16 7.25
C ALA A 183 5.13 -2.39 8.58
N PHE A 184 5.99 -2.77 9.53
CA PHE A 184 6.12 -2.11 10.82
C PHE A 184 6.56 -0.65 10.67
N ASN A 185 7.59 -0.40 9.85
CA ASN A 185 8.05 0.95 9.57
C ASN A 185 6.99 1.77 8.83
N LEU A 186 6.25 1.16 7.90
CA LEU A 186 5.15 1.81 7.19
C LEU A 186 4.09 2.31 8.16
N ARG A 187 3.71 1.50 9.17
CA ARG A 187 2.75 1.93 10.21
C ARG A 187 3.25 3.18 10.95
N LYS A 188 4.55 3.21 11.30
CA LYS A 188 5.17 4.38 11.93
C LYS A 188 5.10 5.61 11.01
N GLN A 189 5.40 5.45 9.73
CA GLN A 189 5.34 6.54 8.75
C GLN A 189 3.90 7.05 8.58
N VAL A 190 2.91 6.16 8.49
CA VAL A 190 1.49 6.54 8.40
C VAL A 190 1.08 7.42 9.59
N SER A 191 1.49 7.06 10.80
CA SER A 191 1.18 7.85 12.01
C SER A 191 1.96 9.18 12.04
N ARG A 192 3.26 9.16 11.73
CA ARG A 192 4.13 10.34 11.81
C ARG A 192 3.79 11.40 10.75
N GLU A 193 3.64 10.98 9.52
CA GLU A 193 3.35 11.85 8.38
C GLU A 193 1.84 12.10 8.19
N GLN A 194 1.00 11.57 9.09
CA GLN A 194 -0.46 11.66 9.02
C GLN A 194 -1.02 11.20 7.68
N LEU A 195 -0.47 10.11 7.13
CA LEU A 195 -0.89 9.57 5.84
C LEU A 195 -2.25 8.88 5.95
N CYS A 196 -2.99 8.84 4.85
CA CYS A 196 -4.10 7.93 4.66
C CYS A 196 -3.65 6.82 3.69
N MET A 197 -3.64 5.56 4.12
CA MET A 197 -3.10 4.48 3.30
C MET A 197 -4.02 3.28 3.24
N VAL A 198 -4.14 2.69 2.05
CA VAL A 198 -4.85 1.42 1.84
C VAL A 198 -3.87 0.42 1.27
N VAL A 199 -3.68 -0.67 1.97
CA VAL A 199 -2.77 -1.76 1.62
C VAL A 199 -3.59 -3.00 1.29
N ALA A 200 -3.33 -3.63 0.15
CA ALA A 200 -3.86 -4.95 -0.17
C ALA A 200 -2.75 -6.00 -0.13
N THR A 201 -2.98 -7.12 0.54
CA THR A 201 -2.05 -8.24 0.62
C THR A 201 -2.78 -9.57 0.72
N SER A 202 -2.14 -10.64 0.25
CA SER A 202 -2.59 -12.02 0.49
C SER A 202 -1.88 -12.67 1.68
N ASP A 203 -0.88 -12.00 2.26
CA ASP A 203 -0.12 -12.51 3.40
C ASP A 203 -0.77 -12.06 4.72
N PRO A 204 -1.39 -12.99 5.49
CA PRO A 204 -2.03 -12.67 6.76
C PRO A 204 -1.03 -12.27 7.85
N ASP A 205 0.24 -12.71 7.76
CA ASP A 205 1.27 -12.45 8.77
C ASP A 205 1.69 -10.97 8.84
N LEU A 206 1.33 -10.20 7.82
CA LEU A 206 1.62 -8.76 7.80
C LEU A 206 0.62 -7.93 8.63
N THR A 207 -0.50 -8.52 9.04
CA THR A 207 -1.54 -7.82 9.82
C THR A 207 -0.98 -7.25 11.13
N ASP A 208 -0.23 -8.07 11.87
CA ASP A 208 0.34 -7.65 13.16
C ASP A 208 1.40 -6.55 13.02
N ALA A 209 2.17 -6.58 11.93
CA ALA A 209 3.18 -5.56 11.67
C ALA A 209 2.58 -4.25 11.17
N LEU A 210 1.55 -4.33 10.32
CA LEU A 210 0.84 -3.16 9.78
C LEU A 210 -0.04 -2.47 10.83
N ARG A 211 -0.57 -3.21 11.81
CA ARG A 211 -1.53 -2.70 12.82
C ARG A 211 -2.58 -1.79 12.19
N PRO A 212 -3.41 -2.30 11.28
CA PRO A 212 -4.36 -1.48 10.54
C PRO A 212 -5.46 -0.96 11.46
N ASP A 213 -5.97 0.24 11.16
CA ASP A 213 -7.14 0.82 11.84
C ASP A 213 -8.45 0.14 11.41
N CYS A 214 -8.43 -0.49 10.25
CA CYS A 214 -9.56 -1.24 9.71
C CYS A 214 -9.06 -2.34 8.78
N ILE A 215 -9.65 -3.53 8.89
CA ILE A 215 -9.35 -4.70 8.06
C ILE A 215 -10.60 -5.03 7.26
N VAL A 216 -10.45 -5.18 5.95
CA VAL A 216 -11.47 -5.74 5.06
C VAL A 216 -11.00 -7.11 4.62
N ARG A 217 -11.65 -8.17 5.13
CA ARG A 217 -11.40 -9.55 4.72
C ARG A 217 -12.34 -9.92 3.58
N LEU A 218 -11.75 -10.25 2.44
CA LEU A 218 -12.49 -10.76 1.30
C LEU A 218 -12.40 -12.29 1.27
N HIS A 219 -13.54 -12.92 1.08
CA HIS A 219 -13.65 -14.38 0.99
C HIS A 219 -13.84 -14.84 -0.45
N SER A 220 -13.51 -16.10 -0.71
CA SER A 220 -13.63 -16.70 -2.03
C SER A 220 -15.08 -16.84 -2.52
N ASP A 221 -16.06 -16.80 -1.62
CA ASP A 221 -17.50 -16.83 -1.91
C ASP A 221 -18.09 -15.46 -2.33
N GLY A 222 -17.28 -14.39 -2.28
CA GLY A 222 -17.69 -13.02 -2.57
C GLY A 222 -18.29 -12.28 -1.38
N THR A 223 -18.12 -12.81 -0.17
CA THR A 223 -18.45 -12.09 1.06
C THR A 223 -17.29 -11.21 1.50
N ALA A 224 -17.58 -10.11 2.18
CA ALA A 224 -16.60 -9.22 2.76
C ALA A 224 -16.96 -8.95 4.23
N MET A 225 -15.98 -9.08 5.10
CA MET A 225 -16.10 -8.71 6.51
C MET A 225 -15.23 -7.50 6.79
N THR A 226 -15.76 -6.54 7.54
CA THR A 226 -15.02 -5.37 7.99
C THR A 226 -14.80 -5.47 9.50
N GLU A 227 -13.54 -5.51 9.90
CA GLU A 227 -13.13 -5.56 11.29
C GLU A 227 -12.43 -4.24 11.65
N ARG A 228 -12.77 -3.68 12.80
CA ARG A 228 -12.04 -2.56 13.40
C ARG A 228 -11.36 -3.08 14.64
N PRO A 229 -10.04 -3.29 14.63
CA PRO A 229 -9.33 -3.70 15.82
C PRO A 229 -9.58 -2.70 16.94
N ILE A 230 -9.98 -3.21 18.10
CA ILE A 230 -10.21 -2.38 19.29
C ILE A 230 -8.84 -1.91 19.74
N ASP A 231 -8.67 -0.60 19.86
CA ASP A 231 -7.46 0.09 20.36
C ASP A 231 -6.13 -0.19 19.68
N ASN A 232 -5.89 0.50 18.59
CA ASN A 232 -4.54 0.88 18.19
C ASN A 232 -4.14 2.26 18.78
N ALA A 233 -4.67 2.62 19.94
CA ALA A 233 -4.23 3.77 20.69
C ALA A 233 -2.82 3.48 21.25
N ASN A 234 -1.81 4.07 20.63
CA ASN A 234 -0.39 4.01 20.93
C ASN A 234 0.29 2.64 20.80
N PRO A 235 1.31 2.51 19.92
CA PRO A 235 2.30 1.48 20.15
C PRO A 235 2.88 1.70 21.57
N PRO A 236 3.13 0.62 22.35
CA PRO A 236 3.78 0.80 23.64
C PRO A 236 5.04 1.64 23.42
N ALA A 237 5.20 2.68 24.24
CA ALA A 237 6.35 3.59 24.20
C ALA A 237 7.69 2.83 24.38
N ASP A 238 7.62 1.59 24.81
CA ASP A 238 8.73 0.69 25.12
C ASP A 238 9.15 -0.26 23.99
N ALA A 239 8.59 -0.14 22.79
CA ALA A 239 9.31 -0.71 21.65
C ALA A 239 10.54 0.16 21.45
N ALA A 240 11.59 -0.12 22.22
CA ALA A 240 12.90 0.52 22.16
C ALA A 240 13.27 0.63 20.68
N SER A 241 13.22 1.84 20.14
CA SER A 241 13.75 2.10 18.83
C SER A 241 15.22 1.76 18.93
N LEU A 242 15.68 0.76 18.18
CA LEU A 242 17.13 0.51 18.00
C LEU A 242 17.89 1.79 17.61
N PHE A 243 17.16 2.81 17.18
CA PHE A 243 17.67 4.13 16.77
C PHE A 243 17.51 5.20 17.85
N GLY A 244 16.83 4.92 18.96
CA GLY A 244 16.65 5.90 20.05
C GLY A 244 17.97 6.27 20.73
N ASP A 245 18.92 5.34 20.72
CA ASP A 245 20.24 5.51 21.32
C ASP A 245 21.37 5.77 20.30
N LEU A 246 21.03 5.81 18.99
CA LEU A 246 21.99 6.13 17.94
C LEU A 246 22.14 7.65 17.83
N ARG A 247 23.19 8.19 18.41
CA ARG A 247 23.67 9.54 18.12
C ARG A 247 24.47 9.51 16.83
N ILE A 248 23.96 10.18 15.80
CA ILE A 248 24.74 10.42 14.57
C ILE A 248 25.46 11.74 14.80
N GLU A 249 26.75 11.66 15.04
CA GLU A 249 27.64 12.81 15.10
C GLU A 249 28.37 12.94 13.76
N GLN A 250 28.71 14.18 13.39
CA GLN A 250 29.49 14.43 12.17
C GLN A 250 30.93 13.96 12.44
N GLY A 251 31.28 12.81 11.89
CA GLY A 251 32.63 12.24 12.00
C GLY A 251 33.61 12.87 10.99
N THR A 252 34.88 12.75 11.30
CA THR A 252 35.99 13.11 10.38
C THR A 252 36.53 11.84 9.74
N LEU A 253 37.35 11.98 8.67
CA LEU A 253 38.04 10.85 8.03
C LEU A 253 38.90 10.02 9.00
N ALA A 254 39.36 10.61 10.10
CA ALA A 254 40.12 9.89 11.15
C ALA A 254 39.26 8.88 11.91
N ASP A 255 37.95 9.11 12.01
CA ASP A 255 37.03 8.23 12.75
C ASP A 255 36.80 6.91 12.00
N TYR A 256 37.07 6.90 10.69
CA TYR A 256 36.99 5.67 9.85
C TYR A 256 38.11 4.66 10.13
N ALA A 257 39.24 5.11 10.68
CA ALA A 257 40.37 4.23 11.03
C ALA A 257 40.06 3.23 12.16
N CYS A 258 38.98 3.42 12.91
CA CYS A 258 38.52 2.53 13.96
C CYS A 258 37.71 1.31 13.45
N PHE A 259 37.38 1.25 12.14
CA PHE A 259 36.56 0.20 11.57
C PHE A 259 37.34 -0.70 10.55
N SER A 260 38.66 -0.55 10.47
CA SER A 260 39.54 -1.38 9.62
C SER A 260 40.17 -2.53 10.40
#